data_9c72d7298463b5a5b86caa8ebdb637ec
#
_entry.id   9c72d7298463b5a5b86caa8ebdb637ec
#
_cell.length_a   1.000
_cell.length_b   1.000
_cell.length_c   1.000
_cell.angle_alpha   90.00
_cell.angle_beta   90.00
_cell.angle_gamma   90.00
#
_symmetry.space_group_name_H-M   'P 1'
#
loop_
_entity.id
_entity.type
_entity.pdbx_description
1 polymer ?
#
loop_
_entity_poly.entity_id
_entity_poly.type
_entity_poly.pdbx_seq_one_letter_code
_entity_poly.pdbx_strand_id
1 'polypeptide(L)'
;SQWYTDVILKTELCDYAPVRGCMIVRPYGYAIWERIQAEMDKRFKETGHQNVYFPMLIPESLLLKEAEHVEGFAPEVAWVTQGGTEKLQERLAVRPTSARCTPSGCRRGVTCR
;
A
#
# COMPACT_ATOMS: atom_id res chain seq x y z
N SER A 1 3.14 15.92 -16.88
CA SER A 1 3.57 17.14 -17.58
C SER A 1 3.93 18.22 -16.57
N GLN A 2 4.79 19.15 -16.94
CA GLN A 2 5.27 20.24 -16.08
C GLN A 2 4.14 21.06 -15.46
N TRP A 3 3.12 21.39 -16.26
CA TRP A 3 1.93 22.10 -15.77
C TRP A 3 1.27 21.45 -14.54
N TYR A 4 1.11 20.15 -14.56
CA TYR A 4 0.52 19.43 -13.43
C TYR A 4 1.36 19.58 -12.16
N THR A 5 2.67 19.40 -12.29
CA THR A 5 3.61 19.55 -11.17
C THR A 5 3.59 20.99 -10.63
N ASP A 6 3.60 21.99 -11.52
CA ASP A 6 3.57 23.40 -11.12
C ASP A 6 2.27 23.76 -10.39
N VAL A 7 1.13 23.21 -10.84
CA VAL A 7 -0.16 23.43 -10.18
C VAL A 7 -0.16 22.86 -8.77
N ILE A 8 0.21 21.60 -8.59
CA ILE A 8 0.16 20.95 -7.26
C ILE A 8 1.12 21.58 -6.24
N LEU A 9 2.27 22.10 -6.70
CA LEU A 9 3.23 22.78 -5.84
C LEU A 9 2.74 24.21 -5.50
N LYS A 10 2.27 24.99 -6.48
CA LYS A 10 1.77 26.36 -6.27
C LYS A 10 0.51 26.41 -5.41
N THR A 11 -0.36 25.42 -5.52
CA THR A 11 -1.57 25.32 -4.71
C THR A 11 -1.36 24.66 -3.35
N GLU A 12 -0.12 24.34 -3.02
CA GLU A 12 0.26 23.70 -1.76
C GLU A 12 -0.44 22.35 -1.49
N LEU A 13 -0.81 21.63 -2.55
CA LEU A 13 -1.42 20.29 -2.42
C LEU A 13 -0.39 19.24 -2.05
N CYS A 14 0.80 19.30 -2.64
CA CYS A 14 1.90 18.38 -2.39
C CYS A 14 3.25 19.11 -2.41
N ASP A 15 4.25 18.46 -1.85
CA ASP A 15 5.64 18.89 -1.88
C ASP A 15 6.57 17.69 -2.10
N TYR A 16 7.82 17.93 -2.45
CA TYR A 16 8.80 16.87 -2.63
C TYR A 16 9.28 16.32 -1.29
N ALA A 17 9.35 15.00 -1.19
CA ALA A 17 9.97 14.34 -0.06
C ALA A 17 11.50 14.22 -0.26
N PRO A 18 12.29 14.09 0.83
CA PRO A 18 13.72 13.81 0.72
C PRO A 18 14.04 12.51 -0.01
N VAL A 19 13.11 11.55 0.01
CA VAL A 19 13.26 10.28 -0.69
C VAL A 19 12.84 10.46 -2.15
N ARG A 20 13.76 10.14 -3.06
CA ARG A 20 13.53 10.27 -4.51
C ARG A 20 12.30 9.45 -4.95
N GLY A 21 11.42 10.07 -5.72
CA GLY A 21 10.19 9.45 -6.20
C GLY A 21 9.03 9.48 -5.21
N CYS A 22 9.22 10.05 -4.02
CA CYS A 22 8.16 10.23 -3.04
C CYS A 22 7.73 11.69 -2.96
N MET A 23 6.46 11.90 -2.58
CA MET A 23 5.90 13.23 -2.33
C MET A 23 5.23 13.28 -0.97
N ILE A 24 5.25 14.46 -0.37
CA ILE A 24 4.50 14.78 0.85
C ILE A 24 3.16 15.37 0.41
N VAL A 25 2.07 14.70 0.75
CA VAL A 25 0.73 15.27 0.53
C VAL A 25 0.42 16.23 1.67
N ARG A 26 0.26 17.51 1.34
CA ARG A 26 -0.01 18.59 2.31
C ARG A 26 -1.48 18.62 2.70
N PRO A 27 -1.87 19.38 3.76
CA PRO A 27 -3.23 19.35 4.28
C PRO A 27 -4.33 19.58 3.26
N TYR A 28 -4.17 20.51 2.31
CA TYR A 28 -5.16 20.74 1.26
C TYR A 28 -5.32 19.53 0.32
N GLY A 29 -4.22 18.90 -0.08
CA GLY A 29 -4.24 17.69 -0.89
C GLY A 29 -4.82 16.51 -0.12
N TYR A 30 -4.45 16.38 1.16
CA TYR A 30 -4.95 15.32 2.00
C TYR A 30 -6.45 15.43 2.29
N ALA A 31 -6.98 16.65 2.43
CA ALA A 31 -8.41 16.88 2.60
C ALA A 31 -9.24 16.37 1.40
N ILE A 32 -8.71 16.44 0.18
CA ILE A 32 -9.35 15.84 -1.00
C ILE A 32 -9.38 14.31 -0.84
N TRP A 33 -8.26 13.73 -0.45
CA TRP A 33 -8.15 12.30 -0.21
C TRP A 33 -9.12 11.80 0.89
N GLU A 34 -9.22 12.50 2.01
CA GLU A 34 -10.14 12.17 3.11
C GLU A 34 -11.60 12.15 2.64
N ARG A 35 -12.00 13.10 1.79
CA ARG A 35 -13.36 13.11 1.22
C ARG A 35 -13.61 11.93 0.30
N ILE A 36 -12.64 11.58 -0.55
CA ILE A 36 -12.73 10.40 -1.42
C ILE A 36 -12.84 9.14 -0.57
N GLN A 37 -12.02 9.00 0.47
CA GLN A 37 -12.06 7.86 1.37
C GLN A 37 -13.42 7.75 2.09
N ALA A 38 -13.94 8.85 2.61
CA ALA A 38 -15.20 8.86 3.36
C ALA A 38 -16.38 8.43 2.46
N GLU A 39 -16.44 8.95 1.23
CA GLU A 39 -17.52 8.61 0.29
C GLU A 39 -17.42 7.15 -0.18
N MET A 40 -16.22 6.67 -0.48
CA MET A 40 -15.99 5.29 -0.89
C MET A 40 -16.29 4.31 0.25
N ASP A 41 -15.82 4.61 1.47
CA ASP A 41 -16.05 3.79 2.65
C ASP A 41 -17.53 3.63 2.99
N LYS A 42 -18.28 4.73 2.90
CA LYS A 42 -19.73 4.71 3.07
C LYS A 42 -20.38 3.73 2.11
N ARG A 43 -20.06 3.83 0.81
CA ARG A 43 -20.64 2.96 -0.23
C ARG A 43 -20.28 1.49 -0.03
N PHE A 44 -19.03 1.19 0.35
CA PHE A 44 -18.63 -0.17 0.66
C PHE A 44 -19.39 -0.74 1.86
N LYS A 45 -19.57 0.04 2.91
CA LYS A 45 -20.34 -0.38 4.10
C LYS A 45 -21.81 -0.61 3.82
N GLU A 46 -22.43 0.21 2.96
CA GLU A 46 -23.82 0.02 2.50
C GLU A 46 -24.02 -1.31 1.79
N THR A 47 -22.99 -1.85 1.15
CA THR A 47 -23.01 -3.18 0.51
C THR A 47 -22.58 -4.34 1.44
N GLY A 48 -22.45 -4.08 2.75
CA GLY A 48 -22.13 -5.09 3.76
C GLY A 48 -20.64 -5.41 3.90
N HIS A 49 -19.76 -4.65 3.26
CA HIS A 49 -18.31 -4.83 3.41
C HIS A 49 -17.81 -4.29 4.75
N GLN A 50 -16.76 -4.92 5.28
CA GLN A 50 -16.10 -4.52 6.52
C GLN A 50 -14.65 -4.17 6.25
N ASN A 51 -14.17 -3.12 6.93
CA ASN A 51 -12.77 -2.71 6.84
C ASN A 51 -11.89 -3.68 7.63
N VAL A 52 -10.73 -4.00 7.06
CA VAL A 52 -9.68 -4.79 7.70
C VAL A 52 -8.32 -4.16 7.42
N TYR A 53 -7.42 -4.28 8.38
CA TYR A 53 -6.05 -3.82 8.23
C TYR A 53 -5.10 -5.01 8.29
N PHE A 54 -4.26 -5.17 7.28
CA PHE A 54 -3.21 -6.17 7.24
C PHE A 54 -1.85 -5.57 7.55
N PRO A 55 -0.91 -6.37 8.10
CA PRO A 55 0.46 -5.93 8.31
C PRO A 55 1.10 -5.40 7.03
N MET A 56 1.97 -4.40 7.17
CA MET A 56 2.69 -3.82 6.05
C MET A 56 3.79 -4.75 5.52
N LEU A 57 4.34 -5.59 6.40
CA LEU A 57 5.43 -6.50 6.07
C LEU A 57 4.89 -7.92 5.85
N ILE A 58 5.37 -8.56 4.79
CA ILE A 58 4.99 -9.92 4.37
C ILE A 58 6.24 -10.80 4.39
N PRO A 59 6.21 -11.98 5.03
CA PRO A 59 7.30 -12.94 4.95
C PRO A 59 7.55 -13.40 3.52
N GLU A 60 8.82 -13.59 3.15
CA GLU A 60 9.22 -14.07 1.83
C GLU A 60 8.58 -15.43 1.48
N SER A 61 8.51 -16.34 2.45
CA SER A 61 7.88 -17.65 2.29
C SER A 61 6.41 -17.58 1.84
N LEU A 62 5.69 -16.54 2.25
CA LEU A 62 4.29 -16.34 1.81
C LEU A 62 4.22 -15.88 0.36
N LEU A 63 5.14 -15.01 -0.07
CA LEU A 63 5.19 -14.55 -1.46
C LEU A 63 5.61 -15.66 -2.43
N LEU A 64 6.53 -16.52 -2.02
CA LEU A 64 6.99 -17.65 -2.82
C LEU A 64 5.88 -18.69 -3.05
N LYS A 65 5.06 -18.98 -2.05
CA LYS A 65 3.90 -19.87 -2.21
C LYS A 65 2.89 -19.36 -3.25
N GLU A 66 2.74 -18.06 -3.38
CA GLU A 66 1.86 -17.48 -4.39
C GLU A 66 2.52 -17.43 -5.78
N ALA A 67 3.85 -17.30 -5.84
CA ALA A 67 4.60 -17.33 -7.09
C ALA A 67 4.46 -18.68 -7.84
N GLU A 68 4.27 -19.79 -7.10
CA GLU A 68 3.99 -21.11 -7.69
C GLU A 68 2.66 -21.16 -8.47
N HIS A 69 1.72 -20.25 -8.17
CA HIS A 69 0.42 -20.20 -8.84
C HIS A 69 0.34 -19.22 -10.01
N VAL A 70 1.39 -18.39 -10.21
CA VAL A 70 1.41 -17.36 -11.27
C VAL A 70 2.72 -17.48 -12.04
N GLU A 71 2.67 -18.07 -13.25
CA GLU A 71 3.82 -18.12 -14.14
C GLU A 71 4.37 -16.71 -14.45
N GLY A 72 5.68 -16.54 -14.29
CA GLY A 72 6.38 -15.30 -14.61
C GLY A 72 6.34 -14.21 -13.52
N PHE A 73 5.89 -14.52 -12.31
CA PHE A 73 5.84 -13.56 -11.22
C PHE A 73 7.19 -13.43 -10.49
N ALA A 74 7.98 -12.43 -10.88
CA ALA A 74 9.10 -11.97 -10.06
C ALA A 74 8.62 -10.75 -9.24
N PRO A 75 8.47 -10.85 -7.90
CA PRO A 75 8.02 -9.72 -7.11
C PRO A 75 9.11 -8.66 -7.02
N GLU A 76 8.94 -7.57 -7.76
CA GLU A 76 9.72 -6.34 -7.56
C GLU A 76 9.19 -5.62 -6.32
N VAL A 77 9.77 -5.91 -5.16
CA VAL A 77 9.36 -5.34 -3.86
C VAL A 77 10.57 -4.79 -3.11
N ALA A 78 10.32 -3.85 -2.20
CA ALA A 78 11.33 -3.42 -1.24
C ALA A 78 11.48 -4.50 -0.16
N TRP A 79 12.72 -4.96 0.05
CA TRP A 79 13.05 -6.00 1.02
C TRP A 79 13.60 -5.41 2.31
N VAL A 80 13.08 -5.83 3.44
CA VAL A 80 13.65 -5.61 4.76
C VAL A 80 14.47 -6.85 5.11
N THR A 81 15.79 -6.69 5.23
CA THR A 81 16.74 -7.77 5.42
C THR A 81 17.36 -7.78 6.81
N GLN A 82 17.21 -6.68 7.56
CA GLN A 82 17.81 -6.53 8.89
C GLN A 82 16.95 -5.63 9.78
N GLY A 83 17.00 -5.87 11.07
CA GLY A 83 16.43 -5.04 12.12
C GLY A 83 17.56 -4.47 13.00
N GLY A 84 17.80 -3.15 12.90
CA GLY A 84 18.98 -2.56 13.52
C GLY A 84 20.28 -3.12 12.91
N THR A 85 21.13 -3.75 13.69
CA THR A 85 22.41 -4.38 13.25
C THR A 85 22.29 -5.86 12.96
N GLU A 86 21.16 -6.50 13.32
CA GLU A 86 20.95 -7.93 13.16
C GLU A 86 20.22 -8.27 11.87
N LYS A 87 20.73 -9.29 11.17
CA LYS A 87 20.04 -9.83 9.99
C LYS A 87 18.81 -10.63 10.42
N LEU A 88 17.70 -10.44 9.69
CA LEU A 88 16.52 -11.25 9.89
C LEU A 88 16.76 -12.69 9.43
N GLN A 89 16.15 -13.65 10.11
CA GLN A 89 16.19 -15.07 9.71
C GLN A 89 15.46 -15.28 8.36
N GLU A 90 14.41 -14.52 8.11
CA GLU A 90 13.66 -14.51 6.88
C GLU A 90 13.48 -13.06 6.40
N ARG A 91 13.64 -12.82 5.11
CA ARG A 91 13.42 -11.49 4.52
C ARG A 91 11.94 -11.14 4.57
N LEU A 92 11.64 -9.87 4.82
CA LEU A 92 10.28 -9.35 4.80
C LEU A 92 10.14 -8.40 3.61
N ALA A 93 9.06 -8.56 2.86
CA ALA A 93 8.70 -7.63 1.77
C ALA A 93 7.80 -6.51 2.30
N VAL A 94 8.04 -5.29 1.87
CA VAL A 94 7.04 -4.23 1.99
C VAL A 94 5.91 -4.57 1.01
N ARG A 95 4.69 -4.72 1.50
CA ARG A 95 3.57 -5.17 0.68
C ARG A 95 3.35 -4.30 -0.56
N PRO A 96 3.32 -4.87 -1.81
CA PRO A 96 2.93 -4.15 -3.01
C PRO A 96 1.41 -3.97 -3.10
N THR A 97 0.66 -4.86 -2.46
CA THR A 97 -0.81 -4.84 -2.37
C THR A 97 -1.29 -5.57 -1.12
N SER A 98 -2.43 -5.15 -0.58
CA SER A 98 -3.05 -5.81 0.58
C SER A 98 -3.64 -7.19 0.25
N ALA A 99 -4.01 -7.45 -1.00
CA ALA A 99 -4.59 -8.72 -1.42
C ALA A 99 -3.68 -9.94 -1.19
N ARG A 100 -2.35 -9.70 -1.12
CA ARG A 100 -1.33 -10.74 -0.91
C ARG A 100 -0.99 -11.02 0.56
N CYS A 101 -1.68 -10.35 1.49
CA CYS A 101 -1.46 -10.56 2.93
C CYS A 101 -2.36 -11.67 3.50
N THR A 102 -3.17 -12.31 2.68
CA THR A 102 -4.12 -13.33 3.15
C THR A 102 -3.58 -14.73 2.97
N PRO A 103 -3.26 -15.44 4.05
CA PRO A 103 -3.31 -16.90 3.99
C PRO A 103 -4.78 -17.27 3.77
N SER A 104 -5.12 -17.88 2.64
CA SER A 104 -6.35 -18.66 2.32
C SER A 104 -7.66 -18.42 3.11
N GLY A 105 -7.81 -17.31 3.82
CA GLY A 105 -8.87 -17.10 4.79
C GLY A 105 -9.67 -15.81 4.71
N CYS A 106 -9.33 -14.87 3.84
CA CYS A 106 -10.20 -13.70 3.64
C CYS A 106 -11.38 -14.09 2.77
N ARG A 107 -12.42 -14.57 3.41
CA ARG A 107 -13.68 -14.91 2.75
C ARG A 107 -14.29 -13.66 2.12
N ARG A 108 -14.98 -13.86 1.00
CA ARG A 108 -15.65 -12.84 0.18
C ARG A 108 -16.34 -11.76 1.04
N GLY A 109 -16.10 -10.50 0.73
CA GLY A 109 -16.82 -9.38 1.33
C GLY A 109 -15.98 -8.47 2.23
N VAL A 110 -14.68 -8.67 2.36
CA VAL A 110 -13.80 -7.79 3.13
C VAL A 110 -13.04 -6.85 2.20
N THR A 111 -13.23 -5.56 2.36
CA THR A 111 -12.41 -4.53 1.69
C THR A 111 -11.16 -4.25 2.50
N CYS A 112 -9.99 -4.39 1.87
CA CYS A 112 -8.71 -4.04 2.50
C CYS A 112 -8.37 -2.59 2.18
N ARG A 113 -8.00 -1.82 3.19
CA ARG A 113 -7.44 -0.48 3.07
C ARG A 113 -5.91 -0.49 3.14
#